data_2f9846dd409e6701a082a0bfd0f39120
#
_entry.id   2f9846dd409e6701a082a0bfd0f39120
#
_cell.length_a   1.000
_cell.length_b   1.000
_cell.length_c   1.000
_cell.angle_alpha   90.00
_cell.angle_beta   90.00
_cell.angle_gamma   90.00
#
_symmetry.space_group_name_H-M   'P 1'
#
loop_
_entity.id
_entity.type
_entity.pdbx_description
1 polymer ?
#
loop_
_entity_poly.entity_id
_entity_poly.type
_entity_poly.pdbx_seq_one_letter_code
_entity_poly.pdbx_strand_id
1 'polypeptide(L)'
;MATPRRGITQDLAPMVRRSVGLEDLQVAFQPIVDVKTGIVLAFEALLRSDDQNFVSPPQVIEAGIEENVAGELGRVLRELAIERCRQHPLFLNVHPREFDDGWIVRPDDPVFRHDHAIYLEITESVPLSHESHCHGILSEIRAKGVSLAVDDLGAGYSNLLYISDLAPEIVKLDRELVRSVTKDERSFRFLEGVIELCHRMGAQVVAEGIESEAEFKAIIDAGAHYVQGFFIGPPAPTPIVPRVQLPG
;
A
#
# COMPACT_ATOMS: atom_id res chain seq x y z
N MET A 1 20.16 -15.59 -17.25
CA MET A 1 19.10 -16.48 -17.76
C MET A 1 18.25 -16.88 -16.55
N ALA A 2 17.09 -16.28 -16.38
CA ALA A 2 16.18 -16.60 -15.28
C ALA A 2 15.36 -17.84 -15.68
N THR A 3 15.31 -18.82 -14.79
CA THR A 3 14.56 -20.08 -14.96
C THR A 3 13.06 -19.75 -15.01
N PRO A 4 12.26 -20.33 -15.91
CA PRO A 4 10.83 -20.04 -15.98
C PRO A 4 10.12 -20.52 -14.73
N ARG A 5 9.33 -19.65 -14.14
CA ARG A 5 8.51 -19.85 -12.94
C ARG A 5 7.46 -20.93 -13.20
N ARG A 6 7.55 -22.06 -12.51
CA ARG A 6 6.50 -23.07 -12.43
C ARG A 6 5.61 -22.76 -11.22
N GLY A 7 4.49 -22.11 -11.43
CA GLY A 7 3.48 -21.79 -10.43
C GLY A 7 2.13 -21.50 -11.09
N ILE A 8 1.13 -21.24 -10.29
CA ILE A 8 -0.28 -20.96 -10.65
C ILE A 8 -0.42 -19.84 -11.72
N THR A 9 0.57 -18.95 -11.84
CA THR A 9 0.74 -17.96 -12.91
C THR A 9 0.67 -18.53 -14.33
N GLN A 10 0.84 -19.83 -14.55
CA GLN A 10 0.79 -20.41 -15.90
C GLN A 10 -0.64 -20.43 -16.50
N ASP A 11 -1.67 -20.52 -15.65
CA ASP A 11 -3.07 -20.60 -16.10
C ASP A 11 -3.70 -19.18 -16.26
N LEU A 12 -3.27 -18.21 -15.45
CA LEU A 12 -3.74 -16.83 -15.50
C LEU A 12 -2.95 -15.97 -16.52
N ALA A 13 -1.71 -16.32 -16.75
CA ALA A 13 -0.79 -15.63 -17.65
C ALA A 13 -1.31 -15.33 -19.06
N PRO A 14 -2.12 -16.18 -19.75
CA PRO A 14 -2.55 -15.89 -21.11
C PRO A 14 -3.49 -14.69 -21.24
N MET A 15 -4.32 -14.40 -20.24
CA MET A 15 -5.25 -13.27 -20.27
C MET A 15 -4.50 -11.96 -19.97
N VAL A 16 -3.77 -11.92 -18.90
CA VAL A 16 -2.98 -10.72 -18.50
C VAL A 16 -1.86 -10.43 -19.52
N ARG A 17 -1.26 -11.45 -20.15
CA ARG A 17 -0.24 -11.28 -21.21
C ARG A 17 -0.73 -10.63 -22.49
N ARG A 18 -2.03 -10.66 -22.75
CA ARG A 18 -2.59 -9.98 -23.94
C ARG A 18 -2.76 -8.49 -23.70
N SER A 19 -3.03 -8.11 -22.46
CA SER A 19 -3.36 -6.74 -22.04
C SER A 19 -2.15 -6.00 -21.50
N VAL A 20 -1.30 -6.73 -20.74
CA VAL A 20 -0.09 -6.18 -20.10
C VAL A 20 1.03 -7.19 -20.24
N GLY A 21 2.18 -6.78 -20.76
CA GLY A 21 3.37 -7.64 -20.85
C GLY A 21 3.84 -8.06 -19.46
N LEU A 22 3.48 -9.27 -19.01
CA LEU A 22 3.84 -9.77 -17.66
C LEU A 22 5.34 -9.82 -17.41
N GLU A 23 6.13 -10.00 -18.47
CA GLU A 23 7.59 -9.99 -18.41
C GLU A 23 8.18 -8.62 -18.07
N ASP A 24 7.43 -7.55 -18.38
CA ASP A 24 7.83 -6.16 -18.16
C ASP A 24 7.37 -5.62 -16.80
N LEU A 25 6.53 -6.38 -16.06
CA LEU A 25 6.08 -6.00 -14.73
C LEU A 25 7.18 -6.27 -13.70
N GLN A 26 7.45 -5.25 -12.92
CA GLN A 26 8.41 -5.29 -11.82
C GLN A 26 7.78 -4.71 -10.56
N VAL A 27 8.42 -4.97 -9.43
CA VAL A 27 8.06 -4.40 -8.14
C VAL A 27 9.29 -3.76 -7.52
N ALA A 28 9.14 -2.54 -7.04
CA ALA A 28 10.11 -1.87 -6.19
C ALA A 28 9.59 -1.83 -4.74
N PHE A 29 10.49 -1.82 -3.77
CA PHE A 29 10.17 -1.88 -2.35
C PHE A 29 10.62 -0.60 -1.68
N GLN A 30 9.70 0.07 -1.00
CA GLN A 30 10.00 1.27 -0.22
C GLN A 30 9.80 1.01 1.28
N PRO A 31 10.78 1.35 2.13
CA PRO A 31 10.68 1.09 3.57
C PRO A 31 9.68 2.02 4.25
N ILE A 32 8.88 1.47 5.17
CA ILE A 32 8.05 2.16 6.15
C ILE A 32 8.70 1.95 7.51
N VAL A 33 9.01 3.03 8.22
CA VAL A 33 9.85 3.01 9.42
C VAL A 33 9.10 3.53 10.63
N ASP A 34 9.24 2.86 11.76
CA ASP A 34 8.73 3.27 13.05
C ASP A 34 9.52 4.50 13.58
N VAL A 35 8.81 5.57 13.89
CA VAL A 35 9.41 6.85 14.29
C VAL A 35 10.10 6.84 15.67
N LYS A 36 9.78 5.86 16.53
CA LYS A 36 10.34 5.75 17.88
C LYS A 36 11.60 4.90 17.92
N THR A 37 11.64 3.87 17.08
CA THR A 37 12.72 2.87 17.11
C THR A 37 13.67 2.98 15.91
N GLY A 38 13.27 3.63 14.83
CA GLY A 38 14.00 3.64 13.56
C GLY A 38 14.02 2.28 12.83
N ILE A 39 13.22 1.32 13.31
CA ILE A 39 13.15 -0.03 12.74
C ILE A 39 12.13 -0.05 11.59
N VAL A 40 12.43 -0.77 10.52
CA VAL A 40 11.50 -1.00 9.43
C VAL A 40 10.32 -1.83 9.91
N LEU A 41 9.10 -1.27 9.83
CA LEU A 41 7.85 -1.99 10.05
C LEU A 41 7.59 -2.98 8.92
N ALA A 42 7.67 -2.50 7.68
CA ALA A 42 7.34 -3.22 6.47
C ALA A 42 7.94 -2.54 5.24
N PHE A 43 7.78 -3.18 4.08
CA PHE A 43 8.06 -2.55 2.79
C PHE A 43 6.77 -2.42 1.98
N GLU A 44 6.54 -1.27 1.39
CA GLU A 44 5.50 -1.11 0.37
C GLU A 44 5.98 -1.64 -0.97
N ALA A 45 5.16 -2.46 -1.60
CA ALA A 45 5.42 -3.04 -2.91
C ALA A 45 4.79 -2.18 -4.00
N LEU A 46 5.62 -1.43 -4.69
CA LEU A 46 5.24 -0.47 -5.71
C LEU A 46 5.40 -1.05 -7.11
N LEU A 47 4.32 -1.11 -7.88
CA LEU A 47 4.35 -1.54 -9.27
C LEU A 47 5.33 -0.67 -10.08
N ARG A 48 6.08 -1.33 -10.95
CA ARG A 48 6.91 -0.72 -12.00
C ARG A 48 6.66 -1.48 -13.31
N SER A 49 6.71 -0.78 -14.42
CA SER A 49 6.64 -1.39 -15.75
C SER A 49 7.78 -0.86 -16.62
N ASP A 50 8.43 -1.76 -17.33
CA ASP A 50 9.41 -1.43 -18.36
C ASP A 50 8.75 -1.41 -19.76
N ASP A 51 7.45 -1.71 -19.86
CA ASP A 51 6.69 -1.65 -21.10
C ASP A 51 6.52 -0.19 -21.55
N GLN A 52 6.97 0.11 -22.77
CA GLN A 52 6.90 1.45 -23.36
C GLN A 52 5.46 1.93 -23.63
N ASN A 53 4.49 1.03 -23.64
CA ASN A 53 3.06 1.36 -23.80
C ASN A 53 2.46 1.95 -22.50
N PHE A 54 3.10 1.74 -21.36
CA PHE A 54 2.63 2.24 -20.06
C PHE A 54 3.64 3.21 -19.45
N VAL A 55 3.27 4.48 -19.43
CA VAL A 55 4.13 5.54 -18.89
C VAL A 55 4.13 5.56 -17.36
N SER A 56 3.09 4.97 -16.73
CA SER A 56 2.92 4.98 -15.27
C SER A 56 2.20 3.73 -14.75
N PRO A 57 2.46 3.34 -13.49
CA PRO A 57 1.74 2.23 -12.85
C PRO A 57 0.21 2.31 -12.90
N PRO A 58 -0.45 3.46 -12.71
CA PRO A 58 -1.90 3.58 -12.85
C PRO A 58 -2.42 3.12 -14.23
N GLN A 59 -1.70 3.42 -15.30
CA GLN A 59 -2.12 2.99 -16.65
C GLN A 59 -2.13 1.47 -16.82
N VAL A 60 -1.23 0.75 -16.15
CA VAL A 60 -1.22 -0.72 -16.12
C VAL A 60 -2.49 -1.24 -15.46
N ILE A 61 -2.88 -0.63 -14.34
CA ILE A 61 -4.10 -1.01 -13.60
C ILE A 61 -5.35 -0.68 -14.41
N GLU A 62 -5.42 0.52 -15.02
CA GLU A 62 -6.52 0.93 -15.89
C GLU A 62 -6.72 -0.05 -17.06
N ALA A 63 -5.64 -0.43 -17.74
CA ALA A 63 -5.69 -1.43 -18.81
C ALA A 63 -6.22 -2.78 -18.29
N GLY A 64 -5.81 -3.21 -17.10
CA GLY A 64 -6.33 -4.42 -16.46
C GLY A 64 -7.82 -4.34 -16.15
N ILE A 65 -8.32 -3.16 -15.77
CA ILE A 65 -9.74 -2.90 -15.51
C ILE A 65 -10.55 -2.92 -16.82
N GLU A 66 -10.07 -2.22 -17.86
CA GLU A 66 -10.72 -2.15 -19.17
C GLU A 66 -10.87 -3.55 -19.81
N GLU A 67 -9.85 -4.38 -19.67
CA GLU A 67 -9.84 -5.77 -20.18
C GLU A 67 -10.52 -6.77 -19.23
N ASN A 68 -11.05 -6.28 -18.10
CA ASN A 68 -11.73 -7.11 -17.09
C ASN A 68 -10.83 -8.23 -16.51
N VAL A 69 -9.56 -7.94 -16.30
CA VAL A 69 -8.53 -8.83 -15.70
C VAL A 69 -7.86 -8.25 -14.45
N ALA A 70 -8.51 -7.28 -13.80
CA ALA A 70 -7.95 -6.59 -12.63
C ALA A 70 -7.61 -7.56 -11.48
N GLY A 71 -8.46 -8.57 -11.24
CA GLY A 71 -8.24 -9.55 -10.18
C GLY A 71 -7.05 -10.47 -10.46
N GLU A 72 -6.91 -10.94 -11.69
CA GLU A 72 -5.76 -11.73 -12.14
C GLU A 72 -4.46 -10.93 -12.07
N LEU A 73 -4.51 -9.68 -12.53
CA LEU A 73 -3.38 -8.76 -12.49
C LEU A 73 -2.94 -8.51 -11.04
N GLY A 74 -3.89 -8.15 -10.15
CA GLY A 74 -3.60 -7.93 -8.74
C GLY A 74 -2.95 -9.16 -8.07
N ARG A 75 -3.47 -10.36 -8.36
CA ARG A 75 -2.87 -11.60 -7.88
C ARG A 75 -1.44 -11.82 -8.37
N VAL A 76 -1.17 -11.56 -9.66
CA VAL A 76 0.19 -11.66 -10.23
C VAL A 76 1.14 -10.68 -9.54
N LEU A 77 0.71 -9.44 -9.31
CA LEU A 77 1.52 -8.43 -8.62
C LEU A 77 1.82 -8.83 -7.17
N ARG A 78 0.85 -9.37 -6.45
CA ARG A 78 1.06 -9.89 -5.08
C ARG A 78 2.03 -11.05 -5.05
N GLU A 79 1.91 -12.01 -5.99
CA GLU A 79 2.85 -13.12 -6.11
C GLU A 79 4.29 -12.63 -6.36
N LEU A 80 4.44 -11.66 -7.29
CA LEU A 80 5.72 -11.00 -7.59
C LEU A 80 6.34 -10.32 -6.36
N ALA A 81 5.54 -9.57 -5.61
CA ALA A 81 5.99 -8.87 -4.41
C ALA A 81 6.45 -9.86 -3.33
N ILE A 82 5.63 -10.86 -3.04
CA ILE A 82 5.90 -11.87 -2.00
C ILE A 82 7.12 -12.71 -2.36
N GLU A 83 7.27 -13.14 -3.61
CA GLU A 83 8.45 -13.90 -4.05
C GLU A 83 9.77 -13.14 -3.88
N ARG A 84 9.75 -11.81 -4.10
CA ARG A 84 10.94 -10.96 -4.02
C ARG A 84 11.23 -10.43 -2.62
N CYS A 85 10.23 -10.40 -1.73
CA CYS A 85 10.35 -9.89 -0.37
C CYS A 85 9.81 -10.89 0.65
N ARG A 86 10.43 -12.08 0.74
CA ARG A 86 9.97 -13.18 1.60
C ARG A 86 10.24 -12.99 3.09
N GLN A 87 11.16 -12.10 3.46
CA GLN A 87 11.72 -12.00 4.80
C GLN A 87 11.22 -10.79 5.59
N HIS A 88 10.28 -10.03 5.03
CA HIS A 88 9.77 -8.81 5.65
C HIS A 88 8.26 -8.69 5.49
N PRO A 89 7.58 -8.01 6.42
CA PRO A 89 6.20 -7.60 6.24
C PRO A 89 6.03 -6.72 5.00
N LEU A 90 4.85 -6.78 4.36
CA LEU A 90 4.56 -6.08 3.11
C LEU A 90 3.26 -5.29 3.20
N PHE A 91 3.29 -4.11 2.58
CA PHE A 91 2.10 -3.39 2.14
C PHE A 91 1.87 -3.68 0.65
N LEU A 92 0.64 -4.04 0.31
CA LEU A 92 0.24 -4.48 -1.02
C LEU A 92 -1.03 -3.76 -1.47
N ASN A 93 -0.95 -3.03 -2.56
CA ASN A 93 -2.08 -2.34 -3.16
C ASN A 93 -3.12 -3.33 -3.69
N VAL A 94 -4.40 -3.06 -3.41
CA VAL A 94 -5.56 -3.82 -3.89
C VAL A 94 -6.56 -2.87 -4.51
N HIS A 95 -6.93 -3.15 -5.77
CA HIS A 95 -7.97 -2.37 -6.41
C HIS A 95 -9.36 -2.85 -5.98
N PRO A 96 -10.36 -1.96 -5.73
CA PRO A 96 -11.71 -2.33 -5.31
C PRO A 96 -12.40 -3.39 -6.17
N ARG A 97 -12.13 -3.46 -7.47
CA ARG A 97 -12.65 -4.51 -8.36
C ARG A 97 -12.27 -5.93 -7.94
N GLU A 98 -11.15 -6.11 -7.23
CA GLU A 98 -10.72 -7.41 -6.74
C GLU A 98 -11.62 -7.96 -5.64
N PHE A 99 -12.32 -7.07 -4.94
CA PHE A 99 -13.35 -7.44 -3.96
C PHE A 99 -14.63 -7.91 -4.66
N ASP A 100 -15.05 -7.23 -5.72
CA ASP A 100 -16.27 -7.55 -6.46
C ASP A 100 -16.23 -9.00 -7.01
N ASP A 101 -15.08 -9.42 -7.51
CA ASP A 101 -14.86 -10.74 -8.10
C ASP A 101 -14.41 -11.80 -7.07
N GLY A 102 -14.23 -11.42 -5.80
CA GLY A 102 -13.79 -12.30 -4.73
C GLY A 102 -12.38 -12.88 -4.91
N TRP A 103 -11.53 -12.22 -5.71
CA TRP A 103 -10.17 -12.68 -5.94
C TRP A 103 -9.32 -12.70 -4.69
N ILE A 104 -9.42 -11.64 -3.88
CA ILE A 104 -8.57 -11.44 -2.70
C ILE A 104 -8.83 -12.43 -1.55
N VAL A 105 -10.00 -13.11 -1.53
CA VAL A 105 -10.35 -14.10 -0.50
C VAL A 105 -10.10 -15.53 -0.92
N ARG A 106 -9.64 -15.80 -2.13
CA ARG A 106 -9.34 -17.15 -2.58
C ARG A 106 -8.32 -17.81 -1.66
N PRO A 107 -8.56 -19.05 -1.21
CA PRO A 107 -7.67 -19.71 -0.25
C PRO A 107 -6.23 -19.90 -0.74
N ASP A 108 -6.03 -19.83 -2.05
CA ASP A 108 -4.76 -19.99 -2.73
C ASP A 108 -4.11 -18.66 -3.10
N ASP A 109 -4.69 -17.51 -2.68
CA ASP A 109 -4.05 -16.21 -2.89
C ASP A 109 -2.69 -16.15 -2.16
N PRO A 110 -1.67 -15.57 -2.80
CA PRO A 110 -0.32 -15.50 -2.25
C PRO A 110 -0.22 -14.87 -0.86
N VAL A 111 -1.09 -13.90 -0.52
CA VAL A 111 -1.08 -13.20 0.78
C VAL A 111 -1.24 -14.15 1.97
N PHE A 112 -1.96 -15.26 1.81
CA PHE A 112 -2.18 -16.24 2.89
C PHE A 112 -1.04 -17.24 3.07
N ARG A 113 0.02 -17.14 2.27
CA ARG A 113 1.19 -18.02 2.32
C ARG A 113 2.47 -17.28 2.73
N HIS A 114 2.37 -15.99 2.99
CA HIS A 114 3.50 -15.19 3.44
C HIS A 114 3.73 -15.38 4.94
N ASP A 115 4.98 -15.62 5.34
CA ASP A 115 5.34 -15.90 6.74
C ASP A 115 5.36 -14.66 7.64
N HIS A 116 5.21 -13.46 7.06
CA HIS A 116 5.21 -12.17 7.76
C HIS A 116 3.88 -11.45 7.58
N ALA A 117 3.67 -10.38 8.36
CA ALA A 117 2.46 -9.57 8.27
C ALA A 117 2.24 -9.00 6.85
N ILE A 118 1.00 -9.03 6.40
CA ILE A 118 0.54 -8.38 5.17
C ILE A 118 -0.46 -7.28 5.56
N TYR A 119 -0.27 -6.12 4.96
CA TYR A 119 -1.18 -4.99 4.99
C TYR A 119 -1.72 -4.77 3.59
N LEU A 120 -3.03 -4.90 3.40
CA LEU A 120 -3.67 -4.60 2.11
C LEU A 120 -4.08 -3.14 2.09
N GLU A 121 -3.60 -2.41 1.09
CA GLU A 121 -3.86 -1.00 0.90
C GLU A 121 -5.05 -0.80 -0.02
N ILE A 122 -6.02 -0.02 0.46
CA ILE A 122 -7.23 0.35 -0.27
C ILE A 122 -7.27 1.87 -0.34
N THR A 123 -7.32 2.43 -1.54
CA THR A 123 -7.42 3.88 -1.71
C THR A 123 -8.78 4.41 -1.25
N GLU A 124 -8.78 5.56 -0.56
CA GLU A 124 -10.00 6.25 -0.15
C GLU A 124 -10.84 6.80 -1.33
N SER A 125 -10.19 7.02 -2.47
CA SER A 125 -10.79 7.69 -3.63
C SER A 125 -11.76 6.81 -4.41
N VAL A 126 -11.73 5.50 -4.22
CA VAL A 126 -12.59 4.54 -4.93
C VAL A 126 -13.46 3.79 -3.94
N PRO A 127 -14.73 4.20 -3.77
CA PRO A 127 -15.65 3.52 -2.86
C PRO A 127 -15.85 2.06 -3.29
N LEU A 128 -15.94 1.18 -2.28
CA LEU A 128 -16.33 -0.21 -2.51
C LEU A 128 -17.77 -0.25 -3.04
N SER A 129 -17.98 -0.92 -4.17
CA SER A 129 -19.23 -0.87 -4.92
C SER A 129 -20.45 -1.49 -4.22
N HIS A 130 -20.19 -2.40 -3.24
CA HIS A 130 -21.22 -3.14 -2.50
C HIS A 130 -20.82 -3.28 -1.03
N GLU A 131 -21.09 -2.26 -0.21
CA GLU A 131 -20.66 -2.18 1.21
C GLU A 131 -20.83 -3.49 2.00
N SER A 132 -22.04 -4.07 2.01
CA SER A 132 -22.31 -5.28 2.81
C SER A 132 -21.50 -6.51 2.37
N HIS A 133 -21.27 -6.66 1.07
CA HIS A 133 -20.46 -7.73 0.51
C HIS A 133 -18.98 -7.52 0.86
N CYS A 134 -18.50 -6.31 0.70
CA CYS A 134 -17.12 -5.95 1.01
C CYS A 134 -16.79 -6.11 2.50
N HIS A 135 -17.69 -5.72 3.42
CA HIS A 135 -17.49 -5.97 4.85
C HIS A 135 -17.31 -7.45 5.18
N GLY A 136 -18.07 -8.36 4.53
CA GLY A 136 -17.90 -9.79 4.68
C GLY A 136 -16.50 -10.26 4.25
N ILE A 137 -16.06 -9.80 3.09
CA ILE A 137 -14.72 -10.09 2.53
C ILE A 137 -13.62 -9.55 3.45
N LEU A 138 -13.72 -8.31 3.91
CA LEU A 138 -12.74 -7.70 4.80
C LEU A 138 -12.65 -8.45 6.15
N SER A 139 -13.80 -8.90 6.68
CA SER A 139 -13.81 -9.72 7.90
C SER A 139 -13.13 -11.07 7.69
N GLU A 140 -13.31 -11.70 6.53
CA GLU A 140 -12.64 -12.96 6.19
C GLU A 140 -11.12 -12.76 6.04
N ILE A 141 -10.68 -11.70 5.41
CA ILE A 141 -9.25 -11.34 5.24
C ILE A 141 -8.61 -11.17 6.62
N ARG A 142 -9.24 -10.40 7.52
CA ARG A 142 -8.76 -10.21 8.90
C ARG A 142 -8.72 -11.52 9.69
N ALA A 143 -9.73 -12.37 9.54
CA ALA A 143 -9.74 -13.68 10.20
C ALA A 143 -8.57 -14.58 9.76
N LYS A 144 -8.00 -14.33 8.60
CA LYS A 144 -6.79 -14.99 8.08
C LYS A 144 -5.48 -14.30 8.48
N GLY A 145 -5.54 -13.25 9.32
CA GLY A 145 -4.36 -12.56 9.86
C GLY A 145 -3.79 -11.46 8.96
N VAL A 146 -4.54 -11.01 7.96
CA VAL A 146 -4.14 -9.89 7.09
C VAL A 146 -4.77 -8.60 7.61
N SER A 147 -3.98 -7.54 7.70
CA SER A 147 -4.40 -6.20 8.15
C SER A 147 -4.81 -5.33 6.96
N LEU A 148 -5.62 -4.30 7.24
CA LEU A 148 -6.03 -3.31 6.24
C LEU A 148 -5.33 -1.97 6.47
N ALA A 149 -4.99 -1.32 5.38
CA ALA A 149 -4.52 0.05 5.35
C ALA A 149 -5.41 0.87 4.42
N VAL A 150 -5.82 2.05 4.86
CA VAL A 150 -6.44 3.05 3.98
C VAL A 150 -5.34 3.97 3.47
N ASP A 151 -5.26 4.11 2.16
CA ASP A 151 -4.21 4.87 1.48
C ASP A 151 -4.70 6.22 0.98
N ASP A 152 -3.77 7.16 0.76
CA ASP A 152 -3.97 8.48 0.16
C ASP A 152 -4.90 9.42 0.95
N LEU A 153 -5.02 9.27 2.28
CA LEU A 153 -5.85 10.19 3.06
C LEU A 153 -5.35 11.64 2.93
N GLY A 154 -6.17 12.49 2.32
CA GLY A 154 -5.84 13.90 2.07
C GLY A 154 -5.51 14.25 0.63
N ALA A 155 -5.45 13.29 -0.30
CA ALA A 155 -5.18 13.53 -1.72
C ALA A 155 -6.33 14.24 -2.48
N GLY A 156 -7.49 14.43 -1.84
CA GLY A 156 -8.64 15.03 -2.51
C GLY A 156 -9.83 15.25 -1.57
N TYR A 157 -11.00 14.77 -1.96
CA TYR A 157 -12.20 14.77 -1.11
C TYR A 157 -12.16 13.57 -0.15
N SER A 158 -11.36 13.69 0.90
CA SER A 158 -11.21 12.64 1.91
C SER A 158 -12.54 12.29 2.58
N ASN A 159 -12.91 11.02 2.51
CA ASN A 159 -14.10 10.52 3.16
C ASN A 159 -13.75 9.87 4.51
N LEU A 160 -13.73 10.69 5.56
CA LEU A 160 -13.47 10.19 6.93
C LEU A 160 -14.50 9.15 7.40
N LEU A 161 -15.72 9.14 6.86
CA LEU A 161 -16.72 8.11 7.14
C LEU A 161 -16.26 6.76 6.60
N TYR A 162 -15.61 6.75 5.44
CA TYR A 162 -15.06 5.52 4.86
C TYR A 162 -14.00 4.87 5.78
N ILE A 163 -13.15 5.69 6.42
CA ILE A 163 -12.19 5.19 7.42
C ILE A 163 -12.94 4.62 8.62
N SER A 164 -14.00 5.30 9.08
CA SER A 164 -14.82 4.80 10.19
C SER A 164 -15.46 3.44 9.88
N ASP A 165 -15.99 3.29 8.67
CA ASP A 165 -16.68 2.08 8.25
C ASP A 165 -15.73 0.90 8.03
N LEU A 166 -14.55 1.15 7.47
CA LEU A 166 -13.53 0.12 7.25
C LEU A 166 -12.81 -0.30 8.53
N ALA A 167 -12.74 0.61 9.52
CA ALA A 167 -11.97 0.42 10.76
C ALA A 167 -10.56 -0.17 10.49
N PRO A 168 -9.72 0.50 9.67
CA PRO A 168 -8.42 -0.03 9.26
C PRO A 168 -7.44 -0.06 10.43
N GLU A 169 -6.48 -0.95 10.36
CA GLU A 169 -5.36 -1.01 11.31
C GLU A 169 -4.35 0.11 11.05
N ILE A 170 -4.24 0.54 9.78
CA ILE A 170 -3.32 1.60 9.34
C ILE A 170 -4.08 2.64 8.50
N VAL A 171 -3.71 3.91 8.66
CA VAL A 171 -4.09 5.02 7.77
C VAL A 171 -2.81 5.68 7.27
N LYS A 172 -2.68 5.80 5.95
CA LYS A 172 -1.55 6.48 5.30
C LYS A 172 -1.99 7.89 4.90
N LEU A 173 -1.22 8.88 5.33
CA LEU A 173 -1.47 10.29 5.02
C LEU A 173 -0.74 10.65 3.75
N ASP A 174 -1.49 11.18 2.77
CA ASP A 174 -0.93 11.61 1.50
C ASP A 174 0.15 12.69 1.65
N ARG A 175 1.11 12.65 0.74
CA ARG A 175 2.24 13.57 0.66
C ARG A 175 1.85 15.05 0.67
N GLU A 176 0.75 15.44 0.00
CA GLU A 176 0.32 16.85 -0.06
C GLU A 176 -0.11 17.35 1.32
N LEU A 177 -0.78 16.48 2.08
CA LEU A 177 -1.16 16.76 3.47
C LEU A 177 0.09 16.87 4.36
N VAL A 178 1.01 15.93 4.24
CA VAL A 178 2.27 15.89 5.00
C VAL A 178 3.15 17.11 4.71
N ARG A 179 3.33 17.51 3.46
CA ARG A 179 4.08 18.71 3.07
C ARG A 179 3.54 20.00 3.68
N SER A 180 2.25 20.03 4.00
CA SER A 180 1.65 21.21 4.59
C SER A 180 2.11 21.47 6.02
N VAL A 181 2.62 20.46 6.72
CA VAL A 181 2.97 20.51 8.16
C VAL A 181 4.03 21.57 8.49
N THR A 182 4.94 21.84 7.56
CA THR A 182 6.02 22.81 7.76
C THR A 182 5.67 24.22 7.29
N LYS A 183 4.47 24.45 6.71
CA LYS A 183 4.07 25.76 6.16
C LYS A 183 3.79 26.80 7.24
N ASP A 184 2.95 26.42 8.21
CA ASP A 184 2.51 27.28 9.29
C ASP A 184 1.90 26.47 10.44
N GLU A 185 1.70 27.15 11.59
CA GLU A 185 1.14 26.51 12.81
C GLU A 185 -0.28 26.00 12.59
N ARG A 186 -1.08 26.62 11.75
CA ARG A 186 -2.45 26.17 11.46
C ARG A 186 -2.44 24.84 10.72
N SER A 187 -1.56 24.70 9.74
CA SER A 187 -1.37 23.45 8.97
C SER A 187 -0.87 22.32 9.88
N PHE A 188 0.09 22.63 10.77
CA PHE A 188 0.56 21.68 11.77
C PHE A 188 -0.56 21.19 12.67
N ARG A 189 -1.34 22.10 13.28
CA ARG A 189 -2.46 21.74 14.17
C ARG A 189 -3.57 20.98 13.46
N PHE A 190 -3.79 21.27 12.18
CA PHE A 190 -4.75 20.52 11.37
C PHE A 190 -4.30 19.07 11.21
N LEU A 191 -3.04 18.85 10.83
CA LEU A 191 -2.49 17.51 10.67
C LEU A 191 -2.43 16.74 11.99
N GLU A 192 -2.00 17.38 13.08
CA GLU A 192 -2.04 16.83 14.43
C GLU A 192 -3.45 16.34 14.80
N GLY A 193 -4.48 17.16 14.50
CA GLY A 193 -5.89 16.79 14.73
C GLY A 193 -6.35 15.60 13.88
N VAL A 194 -5.90 15.48 12.62
CA VAL A 194 -6.18 14.33 11.76
C VAL A 194 -5.53 13.06 12.32
N ILE A 195 -4.27 13.15 12.72
CA ILE A 195 -3.53 12.02 13.33
C ILE A 195 -4.22 11.57 14.62
N GLU A 196 -4.57 12.50 15.51
CA GLU A 196 -5.27 12.19 16.75
C GLU A 196 -6.65 11.54 16.48
N LEU A 197 -7.37 11.98 15.45
CA LEU A 197 -8.63 11.35 15.05
C LEU A 197 -8.40 9.89 14.67
N CYS A 198 -7.41 9.60 13.82
CA CYS A 198 -7.06 8.22 13.44
C CYS A 198 -6.72 7.36 14.66
N HIS A 199 -5.95 7.90 15.60
CA HIS A 199 -5.62 7.20 16.85
C HIS A 199 -6.87 6.85 17.67
N ARG A 200 -7.80 7.79 17.83
CA ARG A 200 -9.08 7.55 18.54
C ARG A 200 -9.96 6.52 17.87
N MET A 201 -9.81 6.36 16.56
CA MET A 201 -10.48 5.31 15.78
C MET A 201 -9.76 3.96 15.86
N GLY A 202 -8.61 3.89 16.54
CA GLY A 202 -7.82 2.67 16.73
C GLY A 202 -6.81 2.39 15.62
N ALA A 203 -6.66 3.32 14.66
CA ALA A 203 -5.71 3.17 13.56
C ALA A 203 -4.33 3.76 13.92
N GLN A 204 -3.26 3.13 13.45
CA GLN A 204 -1.91 3.70 13.44
C GLN A 204 -1.71 4.50 12.14
N VAL A 205 -0.87 5.52 12.21
CA VAL A 205 -0.70 6.46 11.10
C VAL A 205 0.69 6.33 10.48
N VAL A 206 0.73 6.20 9.16
CA VAL A 206 1.93 6.34 8.31
C VAL A 206 1.88 7.70 7.64
N ALA A 207 2.91 8.53 7.79
CA ALA A 207 3.05 9.76 7.02
C ALA A 207 3.94 9.52 5.80
N GLU A 208 3.40 9.84 4.61
CA GLU A 208 4.06 9.57 3.35
C GLU A 208 4.79 10.77 2.75
N GLY A 209 5.68 10.49 1.82
CA GLY A 209 6.35 11.51 1.02
C GLY A 209 7.29 12.40 1.81
N ILE A 210 7.86 11.92 2.92
CA ILE A 210 8.88 12.65 3.69
C ILE A 210 10.12 12.87 2.83
N GLU A 211 10.44 14.12 2.53
CA GLU A 211 11.57 14.51 1.70
C GLU A 211 12.66 15.28 2.48
N SER A 212 12.37 15.75 3.70
CA SER A 212 13.28 16.57 4.50
C SER A 212 13.29 16.20 5.98
N GLU A 213 14.38 16.53 6.67
CA GLU A 213 14.49 16.42 8.12
C GLU A 213 13.45 17.27 8.86
N ALA A 214 13.10 18.43 8.31
CA ALA A 214 12.11 19.32 8.90
C ALA A 214 10.71 18.70 8.89
N GLU A 215 10.31 18.09 7.77
CA GLU A 215 9.06 17.32 7.68
C GLU A 215 9.09 16.13 8.63
N PHE A 216 10.19 15.38 8.65
CA PHE A 216 10.34 14.22 9.53
C PHE A 216 10.14 14.60 11.02
N LYS A 217 10.79 15.67 11.47
CA LYS A 217 10.62 16.20 12.84
C LYS A 217 9.16 16.61 13.10
N ALA A 218 8.59 17.42 12.23
CA ALA A 218 7.23 17.91 12.39
C ALA A 218 6.19 16.78 12.44
N ILE A 219 6.38 15.71 11.68
CA ILE A 219 5.50 14.53 11.67
C ILE A 219 5.62 13.73 12.98
N ILE A 220 6.81 13.59 13.53
CA ILE A 220 7.00 12.98 14.85
C ILE A 220 6.29 13.80 15.93
N ASP A 221 6.49 15.14 15.92
CA ASP A 221 5.86 16.06 16.85
C ASP A 221 4.32 16.05 16.73
N ALA A 222 3.79 15.86 15.52
CA ALA A 222 2.36 15.70 15.29
C ALA A 222 1.79 14.33 15.71
N GLY A 223 2.65 13.36 16.10
CA GLY A 223 2.23 12.10 16.70
C GLY A 223 2.04 10.93 15.73
N ALA A 224 2.55 10.97 14.50
CA ALA A 224 2.54 9.82 13.61
C ALA A 224 3.32 8.64 14.19
N HIS A 225 2.94 7.42 13.80
CA HIS A 225 3.60 6.19 14.25
C HIS A 225 4.73 5.78 13.31
N TYR A 226 4.50 5.95 12.02
CA TYR A 226 5.39 5.49 10.95
C TYR A 226 5.58 6.57 9.91
N VAL A 227 6.67 6.46 9.18
CA VAL A 227 7.04 7.38 8.11
C VAL A 227 7.55 6.62 6.89
N GLN A 228 7.30 7.22 5.72
CA GLN A 228 7.79 6.77 4.43
C GLN A 228 8.15 7.97 3.57
N GLY A 229 9.18 7.86 2.77
CA GLY A 229 9.57 8.93 1.84
C GLY A 229 11.02 8.84 1.41
N PHE A 230 11.43 9.71 0.49
CA PHE A 230 12.78 9.70 -0.05
C PHE A 230 13.85 10.06 0.99
N PHE A 231 13.49 10.83 2.01
CA PHE A 231 14.38 11.11 3.13
C PHE A 231 14.72 9.84 3.92
N ILE A 232 13.78 8.91 4.03
CA ILE A 232 13.96 7.62 4.70
C ILE A 232 14.68 6.62 3.79
N GLY A 233 14.19 6.48 2.56
CA GLY A 233 14.74 5.60 1.54
C GLY A 233 13.88 5.60 0.28
N PRO A 234 14.49 5.72 -0.91
CA PRO A 234 13.75 5.60 -2.15
C PRO A 234 13.30 4.16 -2.41
N PRO A 235 12.27 3.94 -3.24
CA PRO A 235 11.95 2.60 -3.73
C PRO A 235 13.13 1.95 -4.44
N ALA A 236 13.39 0.67 -4.15
CA ALA A 236 14.48 -0.10 -4.74
C ALA A 236 13.99 -1.47 -5.24
N PRO A 237 14.64 -2.09 -6.26
CA PRO A 237 14.24 -3.39 -6.79
C PRO A 237 14.29 -4.54 -5.78
N THR A 238 15.02 -4.35 -4.69
CA THR A 238 15.09 -5.27 -3.54
C THR A 238 14.89 -4.51 -2.25
N PRO A 239 14.33 -5.14 -1.19
CA PRO A 239 14.19 -4.50 0.11
C PRO A 239 15.55 -4.04 0.67
N ILE A 240 15.67 -2.73 0.96
CA ILE A 240 16.87 -2.13 1.56
C ILE A 240 16.47 -1.55 2.92
N VAL A 241 17.01 -2.12 3.99
CA VAL A 241 16.80 -1.60 5.36
C VAL A 241 17.62 -0.31 5.53
N PRO A 242 16.97 0.86 5.67
CA PRO A 242 17.68 2.12 5.83
C PRO A 242 18.32 2.24 7.21
N ARG A 243 19.34 3.08 7.32
CA ARG A 243 19.87 3.55 8.61
C ARG A 243 19.24 4.89 8.94
N VAL A 244 18.15 4.88 9.67
CA VAL A 244 17.46 6.11 10.08
C VAL A 244 18.08 6.63 11.36
N GLN A 245 18.52 7.90 11.35
CA GLN A 245 18.90 8.62 12.56
C GLN A 245 17.66 9.32 13.10
N LEU A 246 17.20 8.88 14.27
CA LEU A 246 16.10 9.55 14.94
C LEU A 246 16.56 10.92 15.45
N PRO A 247 15.70 11.95 15.37
CA PRO A 247 15.99 13.23 16.01
C PRO A 247 16.10 13.02 17.53
N GLY A 248 17.15 13.56 18.11
CA GLY A 248 17.41 13.49 19.56
C GLY A 248 16.49 14.37 20.36
#